data_6a3deb64bd182efc850c40778710d410
#
_entry.id   6a3deb64bd182efc850c40778710d410
#
_cell.length_a   1.000
_cell.length_b   1.000
_cell.length_c   1.000
_cell.angle_alpha   90.00
_cell.angle_beta   90.00
_cell.angle_gamma   90.00
#
_symmetry.space_group_name_H-M   'P 1'
#
loop_
_entity.id
_entity.type
_entity.pdbx_description
1 polymer ?
#
loop_
_entity_poly.entity_id
_entity_poly.type
_entity_poly.pdbx_seq_one_letter_code
_entity_poly.pdbx_strand_id
1 'polypeptide(L)'
;MNVFLIETETNHFANQLFSSWVKKEFPGWNLIRIESDSDDIIELVQVALTKNISKVIHLGRPTTGAIIQMSMAFSMGMPVYALGLPIGRQEAAFRGILEGWSYETEDFERSVTNILGRAA
;
A
#
# COMPACT_ATOMS: atom_id res chain seq x y z
N MET A 1 2.85 -3.55 -14.95
CA MET A 1 2.10 -3.90 -13.74
C MET A 1 1.60 -2.65 -13.06
N ASN A 2 0.31 -2.56 -12.79
CA ASN A 2 -0.28 -1.43 -12.10
C ASN A 2 -0.31 -1.71 -10.59
N VAL A 3 0.28 -0.82 -9.81
CA VAL A 3 0.34 -0.93 -8.35
C VAL A 3 -0.32 0.29 -7.74
N PHE A 4 -1.34 0.07 -6.92
CA PHE A 4 -2.04 1.16 -6.24
C PHE A 4 -1.35 1.47 -4.92
N LEU A 5 -0.86 2.70 -4.77
CA LEU A 5 -0.20 3.18 -3.57
C LEU A 5 -1.17 4.09 -2.80
N ILE A 6 -1.63 3.62 -1.65
CA ILE A 6 -2.57 4.38 -0.83
C ILE A 6 -1.84 5.58 -0.23
N GLU A 7 -2.37 6.77 -0.45
CA GLU A 7 -1.79 8.01 0.06
C GLU A 7 -2.69 8.65 1.10
N THR A 8 -2.09 9.03 2.22
CA THR A 8 -2.74 9.76 3.30
C THR A 8 -1.91 10.99 3.63
N GLU A 9 -2.43 11.90 4.45
CA GLU A 9 -1.68 13.07 4.89
C GLU A 9 -0.39 12.71 5.61
N THR A 10 -0.39 11.59 6.33
CA THR A 10 0.74 11.21 7.18
C THR A 10 1.83 10.46 6.45
N ASN A 11 1.57 9.88 5.27
CA ASN A 11 2.56 9.08 4.54
C ASN A 11 3.00 9.68 3.20
N HIS A 12 2.63 10.92 2.91
CA HIS A 12 2.96 11.58 1.65
C HIS A 12 4.47 11.56 1.35
N PHE A 13 5.29 11.92 2.34
CA PHE A 13 6.74 11.95 2.19
C PHE A 13 7.30 10.54 1.96
N ALA A 14 6.85 9.56 2.73
CA ALA A 14 7.27 8.17 2.57
C ALA A 14 6.88 7.64 1.18
N ASN A 15 5.70 8.00 0.70
CA ASN A 15 5.25 7.61 -0.64
C ASN A 15 6.11 8.22 -1.76
N GLN A 16 6.59 9.46 -1.58
CA GLN A 16 7.49 10.09 -2.54
C GLN A 16 8.83 9.35 -2.61
N LEU A 17 9.41 9.02 -1.46
CA LEU A 17 10.66 8.27 -1.40
C LEU A 17 10.49 6.88 -2.02
N PHE A 18 9.41 6.21 -1.68
CA PHE A 18 9.10 4.89 -2.24
C PHE A 18 8.93 4.94 -3.75
N SER A 19 8.22 5.94 -4.26
CA SER A 19 7.99 6.10 -5.70
C SER A 19 9.31 6.29 -6.46
N SER A 20 10.23 7.08 -5.91
CA SER A 20 11.55 7.29 -6.50
C SER A 20 12.37 6.01 -6.53
N TRP A 21 12.33 5.25 -5.43
CA TRP A 21 13.02 3.98 -5.32
C TRP A 21 12.46 2.93 -6.29
N VAL A 22 11.13 2.86 -6.40
CA VAL A 22 10.47 1.91 -7.32
C VAL A 22 10.82 2.20 -8.78
N LYS A 23 10.89 3.46 -9.18
CA LYS A 23 11.30 3.82 -10.55
C LYS A 23 12.67 3.28 -10.89
N LYS A 24 13.56 3.23 -9.91
CA LYS A 24 14.91 2.74 -10.07
C LYS A 24 14.99 1.21 -10.05
N GLU A 25 14.32 0.58 -9.08
CA GLU A 25 14.46 -0.86 -8.81
C GLU A 25 13.42 -1.72 -9.54
N PHE A 26 12.24 -1.16 -9.83
CA PHE A 26 11.15 -1.87 -10.50
C PHE A 26 10.58 -1.01 -11.63
N PRO A 27 11.37 -0.77 -12.70
CA PRO A 27 10.95 0.16 -13.77
C PRO A 27 9.69 -0.29 -14.52
N GLY A 28 9.32 -1.57 -14.43
CA GLY A 28 8.09 -2.08 -15.04
C GLY A 28 6.83 -1.81 -14.24
N TRP A 29 6.93 -1.24 -13.04
CA TRP A 29 5.76 -0.93 -12.21
C TRP A 29 5.22 0.46 -12.55
N ASN A 30 3.90 0.54 -12.71
CA ASN A 30 3.20 1.80 -12.84
C ASN A 30 2.49 2.09 -11.51
N LEU A 31 3.01 3.05 -10.74
CA LEU A 31 2.41 3.43 -9.47
C LEU A 31 1.24 4.37 -9.69
N ILE A 32 0.08 3.99 -9.18
CA ILE A 32 -1.13 4.81 -9.22
C ILE A 32 -1.33 5.37 -7.81
N ARG A 33 -1.27 6.70 -7.69
CA ARG A 33 -1.42 7.41 -6.42
C ARG A 33 -2.67 8.26 -6.47
N ILE A 34 -3.57 8.04 -5.52
CA ILE A 34 -4.79 8.83 -5.38
C ILE A 34 -4.83 9.35 -3.95
N GLU A 35 -4.94 10.67 -3.80
CA GLU A 35 -5.02 11.30 -2.49
C GLU A 35 -6.31 10.89 -1.79
N SER A 36 -6.17 10.42 -0.55
CA SER A 36 -7.29 9.87 0.21
C SER A 36 -8.15 10.92 0.91
N ASP A 37 -7.81 12.18 0.80
CA ASP A 37 -8.55 13.29 1.38
C ASP A 37 -9.73 13.79 0.50
N SER A 38 -9.97 13.12 -0.61
CA SER A 38 -11.17 13.34 -1.40
C SER A 38 -12.43 12.93 -0.60
N ASP A 39 -13.47 13.71 -0.71
CA ASP A 39 -14.74 13.46 -0.01
C ASP A 39 -15.41 12.14 -0.43
N ASP A 40 -14.98 11.54 -1.54
CA ASP A 40 -15.53 10.28 -2.04
C ASP A 40 -14.42 9.24 -2.23
N ILE A 41 -13.97 8.68 -1.09
CA ILE A 41 -12.95 7.61 -1.07
C ILE A 41 -13.41 6.38 -1.86
N ILE A 42 -14.71 6.07 -1.82
CA ILE A 42 -15.26 4.89 -2.50
C ILE A 42 -15.12 5.03 -4.01
N GLU A 43 -15.47 6.18 -4.57
CA GLU A 43 -15.32 6.45 -6.00
C GLU A 43 -13.86 6.37 -6.45
N LEU A 44 -12.96 6.98 -5.66
CA LEU A 44 -11.53 6.93 -5.96
C LEU A 44 -10.99 5.51 -5.99
N VAL A 45 -11.38 4.70 -5.01
CA VAL A 45 -10.96 3.30 -4.95
C VAL A 45 -11.52 2.53 -6.14
N GLN A 46 -12.79 2.71 -6.48
CA GLN A 46 -13.41 2.05 -7.63
C GLN A 46 -12.69 2.40 -8.94
N VAL A 47 -12.37 3.67 -9.15
CA VAL A 47 -11.61 4.11 -10.33
C VAL A 47 -10.23 3.45 -10.37
N ALA A 48 -9.53 3.42 -9.25
CA ALA A 48 -8.22 2.78 -9.17
C ALA A 48 -8.32 1.28 -9.48
N LEU A 49 -9.33 0.60 -8.95
CA LEU A 49 -9.52 -0.83 -9.14
C LEU A 49 -9.91 -1.19 -10.58
N THR A 50 -10.60 -0.31 -11.29
CA THR A 50 -10.94 -0.55 -12.71
C THR A 50 -9.75 -0.47 -13.64
N LYS A 51 -8.60 0.03 -13.18
CA LYS A 51 -7.37 0.11 -13.98
C LYS A 51 -6.52 -1.16 -13.97
N ASN A 52 -7.11 -2.28 -13.58
CA ASN A 52 -6.43 -3.58 -13.53
C ASN A 52 -5.23 -3.57 -12.57
N ILE A 53 -5.51 -3.26 -11.32
CA ILE A 53 -4.49 -3.18 -10.26
C ILE A 53 -4.03 -4.59 -9.87
N SER A 54 -2.72 -4.80 -9.84
CA SER A 54 -2.10 -6.08 -9.46
C SER A 54 -1.79 -6.17 -7.97
N LYS A 55 -1.47 -5.05 -7.33
CA LYS A 55 -1.10 -4.98 -5.91
C LYS A 55 -1.56 -3.67 -5.31
N VAL A 56 -1.88 -3.70 -4.02
CA VAL A 56 -2.20 -2.50 -3.23
C VAL A 56 -1.19 -2.40 -2.10
N ILE A 57 -0.58 -1.24 -1.94
CA ILE A 57 0.48 -1.01 -0.96
C ILE A 57 0.13 0.20 -0.09
N HIS A 58 0.30 0.06 1.21
CA HIS A 58 0.24 1.16 2.16
C HIS A 58 1.55 1.26 2.92
N LEU A 59 2.07 2.47 3.10
CA LEU A 59 3.30 2.75 3.84
C LEU A 59 2.99 3.45 5.16
N GLY A 60 3.63 3.00 6.22
CA GLY A 60 3.52 3.60 7.53
C GLY A 60 2.26 3.19 8.28
N ARG A 61 1.92 3.98 9.31
CA ARG A 61 0.73 3.73 10.14
C ARG A 61 -0.54 4.03 9.34
N PRO A 62 -1.44 3.05 9.17
CA PRO A 62 -2.66 3.30 8.41
C PRO A 62 -3.66 4.14 9.21
N THR A 63 -4.31 5.06 8.50
CA THR A 63 -5.48 5.79 9.01
C THR A 63 -6.72 4.92 8.86
N THR A 64 -7.82 5.33 9.49
CA THR A 64 -9.10 4.63 9.31
C THR A 64 -9.51 4.56 7.83
N GLY A 65 -9.34 5.65 7.09
CA GLY A 65 -9.62 5.67 5.66
C GLY A 65 -8.76 4.70 4.87
N ALA A 66 -7.47 4.60 5.21
CA ALA A 66 -6.56 3.65 4.57
C ALA A 66 -6.97 2.21 4.86
N ILE A 67 -7.39 1.90 6.08
CA ILE A 67 -7.87 0.55 6.43
C ILE A 67 -9.11 0.19 5.63
N ILE A 68 -10.02 1.14 5.44
CA ILE A 68 -11.21 0.93 4.60
C ILE A 68 -10.80 0.61 3.15
N GLN A 69 -9.87 1.37 2.59
CA GLN A 69 -9.38 1.13 1.23
C GLN A 69 -8.72 -0.24 1.10
N MET A 70 -7.87 -0.62 2.06
CA MET A 70 -7.24 -1.93 2.09
C MET A 70 -8.26 -3.07 2.19
N SER A 71 -9.29 -2.89 3.03
CA SER A 71 -10.36 -3.88 3.20
C SER A 71 -11.17 -4.07 1.92
N MET A 72 -11.46 -2.98 1.21
CA MET A 72 -12.16 -3.04 -0.08
C MET A 72 -11.32 -3.78 -1.11
N ALA A 73 -10.03 -3.46 -1.20
CA ALA A 73 -9.13 -4.14 -2.12
C ALA A 73 -9.06 -5.64 -1.83
N PHE A 74 -8.94 -6.00 -0.57
CA PHE A 74 -8.94 -7.39 -0.13
C PHE A 74 -10.25 -8.10 -0.54
N SER A 75 -11.40 -7.47 -0.33
CA SER A 75 -12.70 -8.05 -0.67
C SER A 75 -12.88 -8.26 -2.17
N MET A 76 -12.13 -7.54 -2.99
CA MET A 76 -12.10 -7.68 -4.44
C MET A 76 -11.01 -8.66 -4.94
N GLY A 77 -10.35 -9.35 -4.02
CA GLY A 77 -9.36 -10.36 -4.36
C GLY A 77 -7.96 -9.82 -4.70
N MET A 78 -7.67 -8.58 -4.36
CA MET A 78 -6.36 -7.97 -4.63
C MET A 78 -5.38 -8.23 -3.50
N PRO A 79 -4.11 -8.59 -3.80
CA PRO A 79 -3.08 -8.66 -2.77
C PRO A 79 -2.82 -7.29 -2.14
N VAL A 80 -2.87 -7.22 -0.81
CA VAL A 80 -2.65 -5.99 -0.04
C VAL A 80 -1.41 -6.12 0.81
N TYR A 81 -0.54 -5.13 0.74
CA TYR A 81 0.72 -5.09 1.50
C TYR A 81 0.78 -3.84 2.37
N ALA A 82 1.17 -4.02 3.62
CA ALA A 82 1.38 -2.91 4.54
C ALA A 82 2.84 -2.90 5.00
N LEU A 83 3.58 -1.85 4.67
CA LEU A 83 5.00 -1.74 4.92
C LEU A 83 5.29 -0.64 5.93
N GLY A 84 6.27 -0.88 6.81
CA GLY A 84 6.65 0.09 7.82
C GLY A 84 5.61 0.27 8.92
N LEU A 85 4.93 -0.79 9.31
CA LEU A 85 3.92 -0.73 10.37
C LEU A 85 4.55 -0.45 11.73
N PRO A 86 3.88 0.36 12.57
CA PRO A 86 4.30 0.49 13.96
C PRO A 86 4.03 -0.81 14.71
N ILE A 87 4.92 -1.13 15.66
CA ILE A 87 4.72 -2.31 16.51
C ILE A 87 3.64 -1.98 17.53
N GLY A 88 2.56 -2.76 17.55
CA GLY A 88 1.46 -2.54 18.50
C GLY A 88 0.29 -3.48 18.26
N ARG A 89 -0.70 -3.40 19.17
CA ARG A 89 -1.86 -4.28 19.12
C ARG A 89 -2.83 -3.97 17.97
N GLN A 90 -2.83 -2.72 17.49
CA GLN A 90 -3.79 -2.28 16.47
C GLN A 90 -3.56 -2.97 15.13
N GLU A 91 -2.31 -3.31 14.81
CA GLU A 91 -1.99 -3.98 13.56
C GLU A 91 -2.60 -5.38 13.46
N ALA A 92 -2.76 -6.06 14.59
CA ALA A 92 -3.31 -7.42 14.62
C ALA A 92 -4.75 -7.46 14.10
N ALA A 93 -5.49 -6.34 14.23
CA ALA A 93 -6.90 -6.28 13.84
C ALA A 93 -7.09 -6.43 12.32
N PHE A 94 -6.15 -5.93 11.50
CA PHE A 94 -6.29 -6.00 10.04
C PHE A 94 -5.24 -6.90 9.37
N ARG A 95 -4.33 -7.48 10.13
CA ARG A 95 -3.25 -8.31 9.57
C ARG A 95 -3.77 -9.50 8.76
N GLY A 96 -4.96 -9.98 9.07
CA GLY A 96 -5.59 -11.09 8.35
C GLY A 96 -5.95 -10.78 6.90
N ILE A 97 -6.02 -9.51 6.51
CA ILE A 97 -6.28 -9.12 5.11
C ILE A 97 -5.00 -8.86 4.31
N LEU A 98 -3.83 -8.92 4.96
CA LEU A 98 -2.57 -8.60 4.32
C LEU A 98 -1.91 -9.84 3.71
N GLU A 99 -1.47 -9.70 2.46
CA GLU A 99 -0.63 -10.69 1.79
C GLU A 99 0.80 -10.67 2.34
N GLY A 100 1.28 -9.47 2.69
CA GLY A 100 2.59 -9.29 3.30
C GLY A 100 2.67 -7.99 4.09
N TRP A 101 3.57 -7.95 5.06
CA TRP A 101 3.79 -6.75 5.88
C TRP A 101 5.22 -6.70 6.39
N SER A 102 5.64 -5.49 6.79
CA SER A 102 6.90 -5.26 7.50
C SER A 102 6.70 -4.22 8.59
N TYR A 103 7.59 -4.19 9.57
CA TYR A 103 7.55 -3.23 10.66
C TYR A 103 8.51 -2.06 10.41
N GLU A 104 8.25 -0.92 11.04
CA GLU A 104 9.08 0.28 10.91
C GLU A 104 10.51 0.09 11.42
N THR A 105 10.73 -0.91 12.29
CA THR A 105 12.06 -1.25 12.83
C THR A 105 12.91 -2.07 11.87
N GLU A 106 12.34 -2.59 10.80
CA GLU A 106 13.05 -3.40 9.82
C GLU A 106 13.70 -2.50 8.76
N ASP A 107 14.79 -2.99 8.14
CA ASP A 107 15.39 -2.33 6.99
C ASP A 107 14.36 -2.28 5.87
N PHE A 108 13.96 -1.07 5.49
CA PHE A 108 12.85 -0.85 4.57
C PHE A 108 13.12 -1.45 3.18
N GLU A 109 14.26 -1.13 2.57
CA GLU A 109 14.57 -1.60 1.23
C GLU A 109 14.66 -3.12 1.16
N ARG A 110 15.29 -3.72 2.17
CA ARG A 110 15.43 -5.16 2.27
C ARG A 110 14.08 -5.84 2.45
N SER A 111 13.23 -5.30 3.33
CA SER A 111 11.89 -5.82 3.57
C SER A 111 11.03 -5.74 2.33
N VAL A 112 11.05 -4.60 1.64
CA VAL A 112 10.30 -4.42 0.39
C VAL A 112 10.76 -5.42 -0.66
N THR A 113 12.06 -5.58 -0.85
CA THR A 113 12.60 -6.54 -1.82
C THR A 113 12.16 -7.97 -1.50
N ASN A 114 12.22 -8.37 -0.23
CA ASN A 114 11.83 -9.71 0.19
C ASN A 114 10.33 -9.97 0.02
N ILE A 115 9.50 -8.98 0.31
CA ILE A 115 8.05 -9.14 0.29
C ILE A 115 7.49 -8.96 -1.12
N LEU A 116 7.86 -7.85 -1.79
CA LEU A 116 7.30 -7.47 -3.08
C LEU A 116 8.05 -8.09 -4.25
N GLY A 117 9.34 -8.28 -4.13
CA GLY A 117 10.14 -8.92 -5.17
C GLY A 117 9.73 -10.37 -5.42
N ARG A 118 9.32 -11.09 -4.36
CA ARG A 118 8.83 -12.46 -4.47
C ARG A 118 7.45 -12.56 -5.10
N ALA A 119 6.65 -11.50 -4.93
CA ALA A 119 5.30 -11.45 -5.43
C ALA A 119 5.21 -10.91 -6.87
N ALA A 120 6.33 -10.41 -7.36
CA ALA A 120 6.42 -9.94 -8.73
C ALA A 120 6.62 -11.10 -9.68
#